data_9cc0201ef54e511a834b89d3f535109d
#
_entry.id   9cc0201ef54e511a834b89d3f535109d
#
_cell.length_a   1.000
_cell.length_b   1.000
_cell.length_c   1.000
_cell.angle_alpha   90.00
_cell.angle_beta   90.00
_cell.angle_gamma   90.00
#
_symmetry.space_group_name_H-M   'P 1'
#
loop_
_entity.id
_entity.type
_entity.pdbx_description
1 polymer ?
#
loop_
_entity_poly.entity_id
_entity_poly.type
_entity_poly.pdbx_seq_one_letter_code
_entity_poly.pdbx_strand_id
1 'polypeptide(L)'
;MSKLKVAAFSISLDGYGAGPDQSKENPLGKGGEELHQWFLPTKAFQAMHGQGEGSDGIDNDFAEKSFENLGAWIMGRNMFGPIRGRWPNDEWKGWWGENPPYHVPVFVLTHHPRESITMEGGTVFHFITDGIEAALNKAREAANGKDIRIGRRYFNDPPVSTERADR
;
A
#
# COMPACT_ATOMS: atom_id res chain seq x y z
N MET A 1 21.19 0.45 9.50
CA MET A 1 20.99 0.15 8.06
C MET A 1 19.50 -0.10 7.85
N SER A 2 18.84 0.67 6.99
CA SER A 2 17.41 0.54 6.70
C SER A 2 17.07 -0.83 6.14
N LYS A 3 16.06 -1.48 6.67
CA LYS A 3 15.53 -2.73 6.15
C LYS A 3 14.40 -2.45 5.17
N LEU A 4 14.28 -3.30 4.15
CA LEU A 4 13.12 -3.36 3.28
C LEU A 4 12.20 -4.46 3.82
N LYS A 5 10.97 -4.08 4.22
CA LYS A 5 10.01 -4.97 4.88
C LYS A 5 8.80 -5.24 3.99
N VAL A 6 8.36 -6.48 3.97
CA VAL A 6 6.98 -6.85 3.62
C VAL A 6 6.35 -7.35 4.91
N ALA A 7 5.34 -6.69 5.40
CA ALA A 7 4.75 -7.01 6.70
C ALA A 7 3.24 -6.74 6.70
N ALA A 8 2.47 -7.40 7.59
CA ALA A 8 1.02 -7.40 7.63
C ALA A 8 0.42 -7.65 6.23
N PHE A 9 0.87 -8.72 5.61
CA PHE A 9 0.49 -9.10 4.26
C PHE A 9 -0.41 -10.35 4.34
N SER A 10 -1.64 -10.23 3.85
CA SER A 10 -2.60 -11.32 3.81
C SER A 10 -2.75 -11.83 2.40
N ILE A 11 -2.72 -13.15 2.25
CA ILE A 11 -2.99 -13.84 0.98
C ILE A 11 -3.89 -15.04 1.22
N SER A 12 -4.73 -15.36 0.24
CA SER A 12 -5.48 -16.61 0.22
C SER A 12 -4.55 -17.82 -0.05
N LEU A 13 -5.04 -19.02 0.16
CA LEU A 13 -4.27 -20.26 -0.07
C LEU A 13 -3.80 -20.42 -1.52
N ASP A 14 -4.52 -19.82 -2.47
CA ASP A 14 -4.19 -19.78 -3.89
C ASP A 14 -3.39 -18.54 -4.29
N GLY A 15 -2.94 -17.72 -3.33
CA GLY A 15 -1.96 -16.66 -3.52
C GLY A 15 -2.52 -15.27 -3.86
N TYR A 16 -3.82 -15.03 -3.64
CA TYR A 16 -4.44 -13.74 -3.93
C TYR A 16 -4.51 -12.84 -2.70
N GLY A 17 -4.17 -11.56 -2.85
CA GLY A 17 -4.27 -10.54 -1.81
C GLY A 17 -5.56 -9.71 -1.86
N ALA A 18 -6.49 -10.05 -2.74
CA ALA A 18 -7.80 -9.42 -2.90
C ALA A 18 -8.73 -10.34 -3.69
N GLY A 19 -10.04 -10.14 -3.57
CA GLY A 19 -11.04 -10.83 -4.36
C GLY A 19 -11.20 -10.27 -5.79
N PRO A 20 -11.98 -10.94 -6.64
CA PRO A 20 -12.32 -10.44 -7.97
C PRO A 20 -13.24 -9.20 -7.90
N ASP A 21 -13.42 -8.56 -9.06
CA ASP A 21 -14.33 -7.42 -9.25
C ASP A 21 -14.03 -6.24 -8.32
N GLN A 22 -12.75 -5.89 -8.16
CA GLN A 22 -12.35 -4.70 -7.42
C GLN A 22 -12.86 -3.42 -8.11
N SER A 23 -13.47 -2.54 -7.32
CA SER A 23 -13.98 -1.24 -7.79
C SER A 23 -13.76 -0.18 -6.70
N LYS A 24 -14.22 1.04 -6.96
CA LYS A 24 -14.21 2.11 -5.96
C LYS A 24 -15.14 1.78 -4.78
N GLU A 25 -16.27 1.16 -5.06
CA GLU A 25 -17.29 0.74 -4.09
C GLU A 25 -16.90 -0.58 -3.39
N ASN A 26 -16.02 -1.36 -4.00
CA ASN A 26 -15.56 -2.64 -3.49
C ASN A 26 -14.01 -2.72 -3.58
N PRO A 27 -13.29 -2.01 -2.73
CA PRO A 27 -11.84 -1.85 -2.83
C PRO A 27 -11.03 -3.15 -2.76
N LEU A 28 -11.49 -4.11 -2.00
CA LEU A 28 -10.82 -5.41 -1.82
C LEU A 28 -11.39 -6.52 -2.71
N GLY A 29 -12.42 -6.20 -3.51
CA GLY A 29 -13.12 -7.19 -4.33
C GLY A 29 -13.99 -8.15 -3.51
N LYS A 30 -14.73 -9.02 -4.18
CA LYS A 30 -15.64 -9.96 -3.53
C LYS A 30 -14.87 -10.92 -2.64
N GLY A 31 -15.25 -11.00 -1.36
CA GLY A 31 -14.61 -11.86 -0.35
C GLY A 31 -13.21 -11.38 0.08
N GLY A 32 -12.68 -10.30 -0.48
CA GLY A 32 -11.34 -9.82 -0.15
C GLY A 32 -11.20 -9.27 1.27
N GLU A 33 -12.29 -8.84 1.89
CA GLU A 33 -12.29 -8.39 3.28
C GLU A 33 -11.98 -9.52 4.27
N GLU A 34 -12.34 -10.75 3.94
CA GLU A 34 -12.09 -11.92 4.79
C GLU A 34 -10.59 -12.12 5.06
N LEU A 35 -9.74 -11.76 4.11
CA LEU A 35 -8.29 -11.83 4.26
C LEU A 35 -7.74 -10.85 5.32
N HIS A 36 -8.51 -9.85 5.68
CA HIS A 36 -8.08 -8.79 6.60
C HIS A 36 -8.78 -8.85 7.97
N GLN A 37 -9.69 -9.79 8.20
CA GLN A 37 -10.44 -9.92 9.44
C GLN A 37 -9.56 -10.13 10.68
N TRP A 38 -8.39 -10.73 10.52
CA TRP A 38 -7.42 -10.85 11.61
C TRP A 38 -6.86 -9.51 12.05
N PHE A 39 -6.73 -8.56 11.13
CA PHE A 39 -6.08 -7.26 11.36
C PHE A 39 -7.06 -6.19 11.85
N LEU A 40 -8.28 -6.16 11.30
CA LEU A 40 -9.26 -5.10 11.58
C LEU A 40 -9.60 -4.93 13.07
N PRO A 41 -9.75 -5.99 13.90
CA PRO A 41 -10.07 -5.83 15.33
C PRO A 41 -8.86 -5.49 16.20
N THR A 42 -7.63 -5.49 15.68
CA THR A 42 -6.41 -5.24 16.48
C THR A 42 -6.34 -3.81 17.00
N LYS A 43 -5.72 -3.61 18.16
CA LYS A 43 -5.44 -2.25 18.71
C LYS A 43 -4.64 -1.40 17.71
N ALA A 44 -3.66 -2.00 17.04
CA ALA A 44 -2.85 -1.31 16.04
C ALA A 44 -3.71 -0.72 14.92
N PHE A 45 -4.67 -1.49 14.39
CA PHE A 45 -5.58 -1.01 13.35
C PHE A 45 -6.54 0.06 13.87
N GLN A 46 -7.14 -0.16 15.03
CA GLN A 46 -8.08 0.78 15.63
C GLN A 46 -7.41 2.12 15.95
N ALA A 47 -6.18 2.09 16.47
CA ALA A 47 -5.39 3.30 16.73
C ALA A 47 -5.09 4.11 15.46
N MET A 48 -4.83 3.44 14.33
CA MET A 48 -4.62 4.11 13.01
C MET A 48 -5.86 4.89 12.55
N HIS A 49 -7.04 4.52 13.04
CA HIS A 49 -8.32 5.17 12.69
C HIS A 49 -8.85 6.07 13.80
N GLY A 50 -8.03 6.39 14.81
CA GLY A 50 -8.43 7.25 15.94
C GLY A 50 -9.44 6.60 16.88
N GLN A 51 -9.59 5.26 16.83
CA GLN A 51 -10.44 4.49 17.72
C GLN A 51 -9.57 3.89 18.82
N GLY A 52 -10.01 4.05 20.09
CA GLY A 52 -9.19 3.70 21.24
C GLY A 52 -9.29 2.24 21.71
N GLU A 53 -10.22 1.47 21.18
CA GLU A 53 -10.49 0.11 21.61
C GLU A 53 -10.20 -0.90 20.50
N GLY A 54 -9.45 -1.94 20.84
CA GLY A 54 -9.13 -3.03 19.93
C GLY A 54 -8.63 -4.24 20.71
N SER A 55 -8.55 -5.40 20.05
CA SER A 55 -8.09 -6.63 20.68
C SER A 55 -6.57 -6.67 20.81
N ASP A 56 -6.11 -7.15 21.95
CA ASP A 56 -4.73 -7.58 22.19
C ASP A 56 -4.52 -9.01 21.73
N GLY A 57 -3.27 -9.45 21.71
CA GLY A 57 -2.88 -10.80 21.43
C GLY A 57 -1.94 -10.90 20.24
N ILE A 58 -1.72 -12.13 19.76
CA ILE A 58 -0.70 -12.42 18.75
C ILE A 58 -0.91 -11.64 17.45
N ASP A 59 -2.15 -11.44 17.03
CA ASP A 59 -2.48 -10.68 15.82
C ASP A 59 -2.10 -9.21 15.98
N ASN A 60 -2.39 -8.64 17.17
CA ASN A 60 -1.97 -7.27 17.47
C ASN A 60 -0.45 -7.12 17.52
N ASP A 61 0.27 -8.08 18.12
CA ASP A 61 1.73 -8.06 18.17
C ASP A 61 2.35 -8.06 16.76
N PHE A 62 1.79 -8.85 15.84
CA PHE A 62 2.20 -8.85 14.43
C PHE A 62 1.83 -7.54 13.73
N ALA A 63 0.66 -7.01 14.00
CA ALA A 63 0.22 -5.74 13.45
C ALA A 63 1.17 -4.60 13.89
N GLU A 64 1.45 -4.44 15.19
CA GLU A 64 2.34 -3.42 15.72
C GLU A 64 3.75 -3.52 15.13
N LYS A 65 4.36 -4.71 15.13
CA LYS A 65 5.68 -4.94 14.51
C LYS A 65 5.74 -4.53 13.04
N SER A 66 4.61 -4.59 12.35
CA SER A 66 4.52 -4.21 10.94
C SER A 66 4.71 -2.71 10.72
N PHE A 67 4.42 -1.89 11.71
CA PHE A 67 4.50 -0.43 11.66
C PHE A 67 5.70 0.14 12.41
N GLU A 68 6.45 -0.70 13.13
CA GLU A 68 7.63 -0.26 13.87
C GLU A 68 8.73 0.27 12.95
N ASN A 69 9.32 1.39 13.38
CA ASN A 69 10.51 1.98 12.76
C ASN A 69 10.36 2.29 11.26
N LEU A 70 9.16 2.61 10.79
CA LEU A 70 8.95 2.96 9.40
C LEU A 70 9.34 4.42 9.12
N GLY A 71 10.06 4.63 8.02
CA GLY A 71 10.45 5.94 7.54
C GLY A 71 9.93 6.24 6.12
N ALA A 72 9.51 5.22 5.38
CA ALA A 72 8.91 5.37 4.06
C ALA A 72 8.07 4.15 3.67
N TRP A 73 7.16 4.34 2.71
CA TRP A 73 6.41 3.28 2.05
C TRP A 73 6.64 3.28 0.55
N ILE A 74 6.59 2.10 -0.05
CA ILE A 74 6.51 1.92 -1.50
C ILE A 74 5.25 1.12 -1.78
N MET A 75 4.44 1.55 -2.74
CA MET A 75 3.24 0.82 -3.16
C MET A 75 3.01 0.92 -4.66
N GLY A 76 2.30 -0.04 -5.21
CA GLY A 76 1.82 0.04 -6.58
C GLY A 76 0.61 0.98 -6.70
N ARG A 77 0.38 1.53 -7.90
CA ARG A 77 -0.75 2.41 -8.20
C ARG A 77 -2.10 1.81 -7.80
N ASN A 78 -2.25 0.51 -7.99
CA ASN A 78 -3.50 -0.19 -7.65
C ASN A 78 -3.81 -0.18 -6.15
N MET A 79 -2.78 -0.10 -5.31
CA MET A 79 -2.95 0.07 -3.87
C MET A 79 -3.31 1.50 -3.49
N PHE A 80 -2.85 2.48 -4.28
CA PHE A 80 -3.22 3.88 -4.11
C PHE A 80 -4.67 4.17 -4.52
N GLY A 81 -5.19 3.50 -5.57
CA GLY A 81 -6.57 3.73 -6.03
C GLY A 81 -7.01 2.85 -7.19
N PRO A 82 -8.31 2.90 -7.53
CA PRO A 82 -8.92 2.07 -8.57
C PRO A 82 -8.69 2.59 -9.99
N ILE A 83 -8.21 3.83 -10.13
CA ILE A 83 -8.10 4.51 -11.42
C ILE A 83 -7.01 3.85 -12.28
N ARG A 84 -7.36 3.45 -13.48
CA ARG A 84 -6.45 2.86 -14.47
C ARG A 84 -6.12 3.88 -15.57
N GLY A 85 -5.01 3.65 -16.29
CA GLY A 85 -4.59 4.54 -17.36
C GLY A 85 -4.13 5.92 -16.88
N ARG A 86 -4.34 6.96 -17.68
CA ARG A 86 -3.99 8.34 -17.32
C ARG A 86 -4.86 8.83 -16.17
N TRP A 87 -4.35 9.76 -15.38
CA TRP A 87 -5.11 10.43 -14.35
C TRP A 87 -6.19 11.30 -15.01
N PRO A 88 -7.48 11.11 -14.71
CA PRO A 88 -8.55 11.93 -15.33
C PRO A 88 -8.55 13.36 -14.76
N ASN A 89 -8.18 13.50 -13.50
CA ASN A 89 -8.02 14.74 -12.75
C ASN A 89 -7.19 14.49 -11.49
N ASP A 90 -7.04 15.47 -10.64
CA ASP A 90 -6.28 15.41 -9.39
C ASP A 90 -7.16 15.20 -8.13
N GLU A 91 -8.44 14.88 -8.29
CA GLU A 91 -9.39 14.76 -7.17
C GLU A 91 -9.13 13.53 -6.30
N TRP A 92 -8.67 12.42 -6.91
CA TRP A 92 -8.41 11.20 -6.16
C TRP A 92 -7.11 11.32 -5.34
N LYS A 93 -7.23 11.28 -4.01
CA LYS A 93 -6.12 11.41 -3.06
C LYS A 93 -5.76 10.11 -2.32
N GLY A 94 -6.31 8.98 -2.72
CA GLY A 94 -6.15 7.69 -2.06
C GLY A 94 -7.42 7.22 -1.33
N TRP A 95 -7.34 6.06 -0.69
CA TRP A 95 -8.50 5.42 -0.05
C TRP A 95 -8.85 5.97 1.33
N TRP A 96 -7.95 6.71 1.97
CA TRP A 96 -7.98 7.00 3.39
C TRP A 96 -8.43 8.43 3.73
N GLY A 97 -8.98 9.16 2.78
CA GLY A 97 -9.40 10.55 2.99
C GLY A 97 -8.23 11.51 3.18
N GLU A 98 -8.42 12.57 3.93
CA GLU A 98 -7.46 13.67 4.05
C GLU A 98 -6.28 13.36 5.00
N ASN A 99 -6.46 12.43 5.96
CA ASN A 99 -5.42 12.03 6.91
C ASN A 99 -5.09 10.53 6.80
N PRO A 100 -4.34 10.10 5.78
CA PRO A 100 -3.97 8.70 5.62
C PRO A 100 -3.05 8.20 6.73
N PRO A 101 -3.17 6.92 7.15
CA PRO A 101 -2.48 6.37 8.32
C PRO A 101 -1.00 6.06 8.11
N TYR A 102 -0.38 6.58 7.07
CA TYR A 102 1.04 6.33 6.79
C TYR A 102 1.97 7.23 7.59
N HIS A 103 1.66 8.53 7.71
CA HIS A 103 2.44 9.56 8.41
C HIS A 103 3.93 9.64 8.03
N VAL A 104 4.27 9.13 6.86
CA VAL A 104 5.62 9.11 6.27
C VAL A 104 5.50 9.30 4.75
N PRO A 105 6.59 9.60 4.02
CA PRO A 105 6.60 9.61 2.57
C PRO A 105 6.19 8.27 1.95
N VAL A 106 5.32 8.30 0.97
CA VAL A 106 4.77 7.15 0.26
C VAL A 106 5.10 7.27 -1.24
N PHE A 107 5.84 6.32 -1.78
CA PHE A 107 6.25 6.28 -3.17
C PHE A 107 5.33 5.34 -3.96
N VAL A 108 4.52 5.92 -4.84
CA VAL A 108 3.53 5.21 -5.65
C VAL A 108 4.11 4.90 -7.01
N LEU A 109 4.33 3.61 -7.30
CA LEU A 109 4.78 3.15 -8.61
C LEU A 109 3.65 3.27 -9.63
N THR A 110 3.92 3.96 -10.72
CA THR A 110 2.94 4.21 -11.80
C THR A 110 3.63 4.45 -13.12
N HIS A 111 2.92 4.24 -14.26
CA HIS A 111 3.40 4.62 -15.59
C HIS A 111 2.96 6.03 -16.01
N HIS A 112 2.15 6.70 -15.19
CA HIS A 112 1.60 8.01 -15.50
C HIS A 112 2.03 9.02 -14.45
N PRO A 113 2.77 10.07 -14.83
CA PRO A 113 3.26 11.08 -13.92
C PRO A 113 2.09 11.83 -13.27
N ARG A 114 2.33 12.27 -12.05
CA ARG A 114 1.44 13.13 -11.28
C ARG A 114 2.27 13.92 -10.27
N GLU A 115 1.86 15.14 -9.98
CA GLU A 115 2.44 15.94 -8.91
C GLU A 115 2.26 15.27 -7.54
N SER A 116 3.21 15.50 -6.65
CA SER A 116 3.14 14.97 -5.29
C SER A 116 1.96 15.57 -4.54
N ILE A 117 1.32 14.77 -3.69
CA ILE A 117 0.17 15.18 -2.89
C ILE A 117 0.58 15.17 -1.42
N THR A 118 0.55 16.35 -0.80
CA THR A 118 0.73 16.48 0.65
C THR A 118 -0.62 16.31 1.33
N MET A 119 -0.66 15.41 2.32
CA MET A 119 -1.85 15.08 3.09
C MET A 119 -1.69 15.56 4.53
N GLU A 120 -2.79 15.58 5.27
CA GLU A 120 -2.74 15.79 6.71
C GLU A 120 -1.92 14.69 7.41
N GLY A 121 -1.45 14.97 8.63
CA GLY A 121 -0.71 14.00 9.43
C GLY A 121 0.69 13.62 8.92
N GLY A 122 1.21 14.34 7.89
CA GLY A 122 2.59 14.18 7.42
C GLY A 122 2.80 13.15 6.32
N THR A 123 1.74 12.54 5.79
CA THR A 123 1.83 11.69 4.59
C THR A 123 2.06 12.54 3.35
N VAL A 124 3.03 12.15 2.52
CA VAL A 124 3.24 12.75 1.19
C VAL A 124 3.28 11.63 0.15
N PHE A 125 2.37 11.65 -0.82
CA PHE A 125 2.40 10.72 -1.95
C PHE A 125 3.29 11.27 -3.07
N HIS A 126 4.32 10.51 -3.45
CA HIS A 126 5.20 10.77 -4.57
C HIS A 126 4.94 9.76 -5.67
N PHE A 127 4.70 10.20 -6.90
CA PHE A 127 4.39 9.31 -8.02
C PHE A 127 5.66 9.07 -8.84
N ILE A 128 6.09 7.80 -8.90
CA ILE A 128 7.38 7.41 -9.50
C ILE A 128 7.12 6.63 -10.78
N THR A 129 7.65 7.16 -11.89
CA THR A 129 7.53 6.55 -13.23
C THR A 129 8.78 5.80 -13.67
N ASP A 130 9.90 6.01 -12.96
CA ASP A 130 11.23 5.50 -13.34
C ASP A 130 11.53 4.10 -12.77
N GLY A 131 10.49 3.40 -12.33
CA GLY A 131 10.57 2.03 -11.87
C GLY A 131 10.92 1.86 -10.39
N ILE A 132 11.02 0.58 -9.98
CA ILE A 132 11.16 0.21 -8.57
C ILE A 132 12.51 0.62 -7.97
N GLU A 133 13.58 0.62 -8.75
CA GLU A 133 14.91 1.01 -8.23
C GLU A 133 14.94 2.50 -7.89
N ALA A 134 14.36 3.35 -8.74
CA ALA A 134 14.25 4.78 -8.47
C ALA A 134 13.38 5.04 -7.23
N ALA A 135 12.25 4.35 -7.10
CA ALA A 135 11.40 4.46 -5.92
C ALA A 135 12.13 4.01 -4.65
N LEU A 136 12.90 2.92 -4.70
CA LEU A 136 13.66 2.42 -3.57
C LEU A 136 14.76 3.38 -3.12
N ASN A 137 15.48 3.99 -4.06
CA ASN A 137 16.52 4.96 -3.75
C ASN A 137 15.92 6.20 -3.07
N LYS A 138 14.85 6.77 -3.64
CA LYS A 138 14.13 7.90 -3.03
C LYS A 138 13.55 7.54 -1.65
N ALA A 139 13.01 6.33 -1.49
CA ALA A 139 12.49 5.86 -0.21
C ALA A 139 13.61 5.70 0.85
N ARG A 140 14.81 5.23 0.47
CA ARG A 140 15.97 5.15 1.37
C ARG A 140 16.42 6.51 1.86
N GLU A 141 16.49 7.49 0.97
CA GLU A 141 16.83 8.87 1.31
C GLU A 141 15.80 9.45 2.29
N ALA A 142 14.51 9.33 1.96
CA ALA A 142 13.42 9.85 2.77
C ALA A 142 13.27 9.14 4.12
N ALA A 143 13.56 7.84 4.19
CA ALA A 143 13.45 7.05 5.42
C ALA A 143 14.47 7.45 6.49
N ASN A 144 15.53 8.16 6.16
CA ASN A 144 16.54 8.68 7.09
C ASN A 144 17.02 7.64 8.10
N GLY A 145 17.44 6.47 7.60
CA GLY A 145 17.94 5.37 8.41
C GLY A 145 16.88 4.43 8.98
N LYS A 146 15.60 4.80 8.93
CA LYS A 146 14.48 3.93 9.30
C LYS A 146 14.17 2.91 8.20
N ASP A 147 13.28 1.98 8.50
CA ASP A 147 12.88 0.92 7.60
C ASP A 147 11.89 1.41 6.52
N ILE A 148 11.85 0.68 5.41
CA ILE A 148 10.96 0.93 4.29
C ILE A 148 9.98 -0.23 4.19
N ARG A 149 8.69 0.05 4.09
CA ARG A 149 7.68 -0.98 3.87
C ARG A 149 7.25 -1.02 2.41
N ILE A 150 7.20 -2.21 1.83
CA ILE A 150 6.54 -2.44 0.54
C ILE A 150 5.13 -2.91 0.82
N GLY A 151 4.16 -2.12 0.36
CA GLY A 151 2.77 -2.53 0.25
C GLY A 151 2.52 -3.13 -1.13
N ARG A 152 2.01 -4.34 -1.19
CA ARG A 152 1.64 -5.01 -2.43
C ARG A 152 0.19 -5.47 -2.38
N ARG A 153 -0.56 -5.10 -3.40
CA ARG A 153 -1.84 -5.72 -3.73
C ARG A 153 -1.59 -6.69 -4.88
N TYR A 154 -1.88 -7.95 -4.69
CA TYR A 154 -1.91 -8.89 -5.81
C TYR A 154 -3.16 -8.60 -6.64
N PHE A 155 -2.98 -8.46 -7.94
CA PHE A 155 -4.04 -8.48 -8.93
C PHE A 155 -3.95 -9.78 -9.71
N ASN A 156 -5.11 -10.29 -10.09
CA ASN A 156 -5.25 -11.28 -11.13
C ASN A 156 -5.00 -10.62 -12.50
N ASP A 157 -3.80 -10.11 -12.74
CA ASP A 157 -3.37 -10.05 -14.11
C ASP A 157 -2.94 -11.48 -14.47
N PRO A 158 -3.50 -12.09 -15.51
CA PRO A 158 -2.98 -13.35 -16.02
C PRO A 158 -1.46 -13.17 -16.24
N PRO A 159 -0.65 -14.21 -16.04
CA PRO A 159 0.77 -14.10 -16.28
C PRO A 159 0.95 -13.48 -17.66
N VAL A 160 1.66 -12.35 -17.69
CA VAL A 160 2.07 -11.77 -18.97
C VAL A 160 2.78 -12.89 -19.67
N SER A 161 2.15 -13.44 -20.71
CA SER A 161 2.77 -14.41 -21.57
C SER A 161 4.02 -13.75 -22.09
N THR A 162 5.18 -14.24 -21.68
CA THR A 162 6.46 -13.91 -22.27
C THR A 162 6.52 -14.55 -23.66
N GLU A 163 5.60 -14.21 -24.53
CA GLU A 163 5.82 -14.38 -25.95
C GLU A 163 6.81 -13.30 -26.33
N ARG A 164 8.08 -13.70 -26.34
CA ARG A 164 9.10 -13.05 -27.13
C ARG A 164 8.53 -12.86 -28.54
N ALA A 165 8.31 -11.62 -28.91
CA ALA A 165 8.19 -11.25 -30.28
C ALA A 165 9.59 -11.46 -30.93
N ASP A 166 9.85 -12.67 -31.38
CA ASP A 166 10.80 -12.93 -32.42
C ASP A 166 10.13 -12.51 -33.75
N ARG A 167 10.43 -11.28 -34.19
CA ARG A 167 10.63 -10.87 -35.59
C ARG A 167 11.03 -9.42 -35.69
#